data_ea7d1fd802ddbe773b35355fade2b32c
#
_entry.id   ea7d1fd802ddbe773b35355fade2b32c
#
_cell.length_a   1.000
_cell.length_b   1.000
_cell.length_c   1.000
_cell.angle_alpha   90.00
_cell.angle_beta   90.00
_cell.angle_gamma   90.00
#
_symmetry.space_group_name_H-M   'P 1'
#
loop_
_entity.id
_entity.type
_entity.pdbx_description
1 polymer ?
#
loop_
_entity_poly.entity_id
_entity_poly.type
_entity_poly.pdbx_seq_one_letter_code
_entity_poly.pdbx_strand_id
1 'polypeptide(L)'
;MSSNEKTLPSILESFVIAFSMYSRIPMPFVEWSERGMKYAFCFFPLIGVVIGACVCAFCWLSVQAGLGILAFSLLGTAVPLLITGGIHMDGFLDVTDARSSFQSRERKLEILKDPHAGAFAIAGCGIYLLLYTAAFSELRLEAFPAIGGIYVMTRALSGLSVLCFPKARKDGLAATFAKGTGNGAPAVKAVLAVWLLVGIAFVFLVSGTVTAVVLTVAAAAVFLWYHHMAMHEFGGTTGDLAGYFLQTAELVMVAALAVCGRL
;
A
#
# COMPACT_ATOMS: atom_id res chain seq x y z
N MET A 1 -11.13 5.32 -41.71
CA MET A 1 -10.92 3.95 -41.25
C MET A 1 -11.29 3.93 -39.76
N SER A 2 -12.52 3.48 -39.47
CA SER A 2 -13.02 3.38 -38.11
C SER A 2 -12.31 2.22 -37.43
N SER A 3 -11.40 2.51 -36.50
CA SER A 3 -10.82 1.51 -35.62
C SER A 3 -11.93 0.97 -34.71
N ASN A 4 -12.27 -0.27 -34.90
CA ASN A 4 -13.16 -1.03 -34.04
C ASN A 4 -12.43 -1.25 -32.69
N GLU A 5 -12.31 -0.19 -31.87
CA GLU A 5 -11.83 -0.30 -30.48
C GLU A 5 -12.87 -1.10 -29.72
N LYS A 6 -12.57 -2.37 -29.49
CA LYS A 6 -13.34 -3.21 -28.57
C LYS A 6 -13.26 -2.56 -27.19
N THR A 7 -14.24 -1.74 -26.83
CA THR A 7 -14.36 -1.18 -25.49
C THR A 7 -14.48 -2.30 -24.49
N LEU A 8 -13.49 -2.41 -23.62
CA LEU A 8 -13.51 -3.38 -22.54
C LEU A 8 -14.72 -3.14 -21.61
N PRO A 9 -15.30 -4.19 -21.01
CA PRO A 9 -16.29 -4.00 -19.93
C PRO A 9 -15.72 -3.09 -18.84
N SER A 10 -16.52 -2.19 -18.28
CA SER A 10 -16.05 -1.18 -17.30
C SER A 10 -15.32 -1.77 -16.08
N ILE A 11 -15.70 -2.98 -15.66
CA ILE A 11 -15.04 -3.69 -14.56
C ILE A 11 -13.62 -4.14 -14.97
N LEU A 12 -13.44 -4.63 -16.21
CA LEU A 12 -12.14 -5.05 -16.71
C LEU A 12 -11.22 -3.84 -16.94
N GLU A 13 -11.75 -2.71 -17.41
CA GLU A 13 -10.99 -1.44 -17.47
C GLU A 13 -10.51 -1.03 -16.07
N SER A 14 -11.39 -1.10 -15.07
CA SER A 14 -11.05 -0.77 -13.68
C SER A 14 -9.94 -1.68 -13.12
N PHE A 15 -9.98 -2.97 -13.42
CA PHE A 15 -8.94 -3.92 -13.07
C PHE A 15 -7.60 -3.54 -13.73
N VAL A 16 -7.60 -3.31 -15.05
CA VAL A 16 -6.39 -2.94 -15.79
C VAL A 16 -5.81 -1.63 -15.27
N ILE A 17 -6.64 -0.61 -15.04
CA ILE A 17 -6.21 0.68 -14.49
C ILE A 17 -5.57 0.50 -13.10
N ALA A 18 -6.20 -0.27 -12.20
CA ALA A 18 -5.65 -0.52 -10.87
C ALA A 18 -4.26 -1.18 -10.92
N PHE A 19 -4.13 -2.23 -11.73
CA PHE A 19 -2.85 -2.94 -11.87
C PHE A 19 -1.78 -2.12 -12.58
N SER A 20 -2.13 -1.37 -13.64
CA SER A 20 -1.21 -0.47 -14.33
C SER A 20 -0.70 0.64 -13.42
N MET A 21 -1.56 1.15 -12.52
CA MET A 21 -1.24 2.24 -11.62
C MET A 21 -0.36 1.81 -10.44
N TYR A 22 -0.70 0.69 -9.82
CA TYR A 22 -0.13 0.29 -8.53
C TYR A 22 0.80 -0.92 -8.60
N SER A 23 1.14 -1.38 -9.80
CA SER A 23 2.10 -2.48 -10.00
C SER A 23 2.91 -2.33 -11.29
N ARG A 24 4.01 -3.10 -11.37
CA ARG A 24 4.81 -3.27 -12.59
C ARG A 24 4.38 -4.47 -13.43
N ILE A 25 3.27 -5.10 -13.06
CA ILE A 25 2.72 -6.23 -13.82
C ILE A 25 2.27 -5.68 -15.18
N PRO A 26 2.73 -6.26 -16.30
CA PRO A 26 2.36 -5.80 -17.64
C PRO A 26 0.86 -5.91 -17.86
N MET A 27 0.22 -4.78 -18.17
CA MET A 27 -1.20 -4.67 -18.48
C MET A 27 -1.38 -4.09 -19.90
N PRO A 28 -2.46 -4.44 -20.59
CA PRO A 28 -2.79 -3.80 -21.85
C PRO A 28 -3.03 -2.30 -21.63
N PHE A 29 -2.69 -1.50 -22.64
CA PHE A 29 -2.96 -0.06 -22.58
C PHE A 29 -4.48 0.19 -22.61
N VAL A 30 -4.95 0.98 -21.67
CA VAL A 30 -6.32 1.51 -21.61
C VAL A 30 -6.27 3.00 -21.28
N GLU A 31 -7.16 3.79 -21.90
CA GLU A 31 -7.29 5.20 -21.52
C GLU A 31 -7.93 5.32 -20.12
N TRP A 32 -7.45 6.29 -19.36
CA TRP A 32 -7.98 6.57 -18.03
C TRP A 32 -9.28 7.37 -18.11
N SER A 33 -10.36 6.65 -18.37
CA SER A 33 -11.70 7.21 -18.40
C SER A 33 -12.33 7.28 -17.01
N GLU A 34 -13.27 8.19 -16.78
CA GLU A 34 -14.07 8.22 -15.54
C GLU A 34 -14.79 6.87 -15.32
N ARG A 35 -15.23 6.24 -16.40
CA ARG A 35 -15.86 4.92 -16.38
C ARG A 35 -14.90 3.83 -15.88
N GLY A 36 -13.68 3.82 -16.37
CA GLY A 36 -12.64 2.85 -15.97
C GLY A 36 -12.12 3.09 -14.55
N MET A 37 -12.02 4.34 -14.12
CA MET A 37 -11.59 4.68 -12.75
C MET A 37 -12.64 4.36 -11.69
N LYS A 38 -13.91 4.22 -12.04
CA LYS A 38 -15.04 4.10 -11.12
C LYS A 38 -14.87 3.01 -10.06
N TYR A 39 -14.37 1.85 -10.44
CA TYR A 39 -14.20 0.68 -9.57
C TYR A 39 -12.74 0.26 -9.37
N ALA A 40 -11.78 1.09 -9.78
CA ALA A 40 -10.36 0.72 -9.71
C ALA A 40 -9.91 0.38 -8.27
N PHE A 41 -10.38 1.12 -7.28
CA PHE A 41 -10.05 0.81 -5.87
C PHE A 41 -10.59 -0.54 -5.37
N CYS A 42 -11.62 -1.11 -6.01
CA CYS A 42 -12.07 -2.46 -5.66
C CYS A 42 -10.98 -3.53 -5.90
N PHE A 43 -10.07 -3.26 -6.84
CA PHE A 43 -8.98 -4.16 -7.23
C PHE A 43 -7.65 -3.83 -6.53
N PHE A 44 -7.57 -2.72 -5.80
CA PHE A 44 -6.35 -2.34 -5.11
C PHE A 44 -5.89 -3.39 -4.07
N PRO A 45 -6.77 -3.94 -3.21
CA PRO A 45 -6.37 -5.01 -2.29
C PRO A 45 -5.95 -6.32 -2.99
N LEU A 46 -6.41 -6.57 -4.22
CA LEU A 46 -6.00 -7.74 -5.01
C LEU A 46 -4.51 -7.68 -5.37
N ILE A 47 -3.95 -6.47 -5.56
CA ILE A 47 -2.49 -6.30 -5.70
C ILE A 47 -1.78 -6.75 -4.43
N GLY A 48 -2.38 -6.51 -3.25
CA GLY A 48 -1.89 -7.04 -1.98
C GLY A 48 -1.85 -8.58 -1.94
N VAL A 49 -2.88 -9.24 -2.50
CA VAL A 49 -2.88 -10.71 -2.67
C VAL A 49 -1.73 -11.17 -3.54
N VAL A 50 -1.49 -10.50 -4.68
CA VAL A 50 -0.38 -10.84 -5.58
C VAL A 50 0.97 -10.68 -4.89
N ILE A 51 1.18 -9.57 -4.17
CA ILE A 51 2.43 -9.35 -3.42
C ILE A 51 2.62 -10.44 -2.36
N GLY A 52 1.59 -10.75 -1.58
CA GLY A 52 1.63 -11.81 -0.59
C GLY A 52 1.97 -13.18 -1.18
N ALA A 53 1.35 -13.53 -2.31
CA ALA A 53 1.65 -14.76 -3.03
C ALA A 53 3.11 -14.81 -3.53
N CYS A 54 3.62 -13.69 -4.07
CA CYS A 54 5.02 -13.60 -4.52
C CYS A 54 6.00 -13.68 -3.34
N VAL A 55 5.70 -13.08 -2.19
CA VAL A 55 6.52 -13.21 -0.98
C VAL A 55 6.53 -14.66 -0.50
N CYS A 56 5.39 -15.33 -0.42
CA CYS A 56 5.32 -16.74 -0.04
C CYS A 56 6.09 -17.64 -1.02
N ALA A 57 5.95 -17.41 -2.33
CA ALA A 57 6.70 -18.14 -3.35
C ALA A 57 8.21 -17.90 -3.22
N PHE A 58 8.63 -16.64 -3.00
CA PHE A 58 10.02 -16.29 -2.74
C PHE A 58 10.56 -17.04 -1.50
N CYS A 59 9.80 -17.04 -0.40
CA CYS A 59 10.20 -17.73 0.83
C CYS A 59 10.40 -19.23 0.58
N TRP A 60 9.46 -19.87 -0.10
CA TRP A 60 9.56 -21.28 -0.44
C TRP A 60 10.79 -21.57 -1.31
N LEU A 61 11.01 -20.80 -2.39
CA LEU A 61 12.17 -20.94 -3.27
C LEU A 61 13.50 -20.72 -2.53
N SER A 62 13.53 -19.74 -1.65
CA SER A 62 14.73 -19.40 -0.87
C SER A 62 15.15 -20.53 0.08
N VAL A 63 14.18 -21.20 0.70
CA VAL A 63 14.43 -22.38 1.54
C VAL A 63 15.00 -23.52 0.69
N GLN A 64 14.41 -23.80 -0.48
CA GLN A 64 14.90 -24.84 -1.38
C GLN A 64 16.33 -24.54 -1.92
N ALA A 65 16.62 -23.25 -2.14
CA ALA A 65 17.94 -22.81 -2.61
C ALA A 65 18.98 -22.70 -1.48
N GLY A 66 18.60 -22.90 -0.21
CA GLY A 66 19.50 -22.78 0.93
C GLY A 66 20.06 -21.38 1.15
N LEU A 67 19.27 -20.33 0.86
CA LEU A 67 19.73 -18.95 1.06
C LEU A 67 20.03 -18.69 2.54
N GLY A 68 21.17 -18.04 2.79
CA GLY A 68 21.49 -17.52 4.11
C GLY A 68 20.58 -16.36 4.51
N ILE A 69 20.38 -16.18 5.83
CA ILE A 69 19.41 -15.21 6.39
C ILE A 69 19.57 -13.79 5.83
N LEU A 70 20.79 -13.33 5.61
CA LEU A 70 21.04 -11.99 5.08
C LEU A 70 20.48 -11.83 3.66
N ALA A 71 20.82 -12.76 2.75
CA ALA A 71 20.33 -12.72 1.38
C ALA A 71 18.81 -12.90 1.34
N PHE A 72 18.27 -13.82 2.12
CA PHE A 72 16.83 -14.04 2.27
C PHE A 72 16.10 -12.77 2.67
N SER A 73 16.57 -12.08 3.71
CA SER A 73 15.88 -10.89 4.24
C SER A 73 15.98 -9.69 3.32
N LEU A 74 17.15 -9.44 2.71
CA LEU A 74 17.34 -8.34 1.77
C LEU A 74 16.49 -8.52 0.51
N LEU A 75 16.55 -9.71 -0.08
CA LEU A 75 15.77 -10.03 -1.28
C LEU A 75 14.26 -10.06 -0.99
N GLY A 76 13.86 -10.61 0.17
CA GLY A 76 12.46 -10.61 0.60
C GLY A 76 11.88 -9.21 0.80
N THR A 77 12.67 -8.29 1.35
CA THR A 77 12.32 -6.86 1.47
C THR A 77 12.15 -6.20 0.09
N ALA A 78 12.91 -6.63 -0.91
CA ALA A 78 12.82 -6.08 -2.26
C ALA A 78 11.57 -6.54 -3.03
N VAL A 79 11.01 -7.72 -2.73
CA VAL A 79 9.87 -8.29 -3.47
C VAL A 79 8.69 -7.31 -3.60
N PRO A 80 8.12 -6.74 -2.53
CA PRO A 80 7.00 -5.81 -2.65
C PRO A 80 7.36 -4.55 -3.43
N LEU A 81 8.58 -4.03 -3.30
CA LEU A 81 9.06 -2.85 -4.02
C LEU A 81 9.17 -3.11 -5.53
N LEU A 82 9.68 -4.28 -5.91
CA LEU A 82 9.78 -4.70 -7.32
C LEU A 82 8.40 -4.85 -7.96
N ILE A 83 7.44 -5.46 -7.25
CA ILE A 83 6.08 -5.68 -7.78
C ILE A 83 5.35 -4.35 -7.94
N THR A 84 5.44 -3.44 -6.97
CA THR A 84 4.77 -2.14 -7.01
C THR A 84 5.51 -1.10 -7.85
N GLY A 85 6.76 -1.37 -8.22
CA GLY A 85 7.64 -0.40 -8.88
C GLY A 85 7.99 0.79 -8.00
N GLY A 86 7.82 0.65 -6.68
CA GLY A 86 8.18 1.68 -5.71
C GLY A 86 7.19 2.84 -5.58
N ILE A 87 6.01 2.81 -6.23
CA ILE A 87 5.05 3.93 -6.22
C ILE A 87 4.63 4.37 -4.81
N HIS A 88 4.52 3.43 -3.88
CA HIS A 88 4.18 3.78 -2.50
C HIS A 88 5.39 4.25 -1.70
N MET A 89 6.58 3.74 -2.05
CA MET A 89 7.84 4.20 -1.49
C MET A 89 8.13 5.65 -1.91
N ASP A 90 7.84 6.02 -3.15
CA ASP A 90 7.91 7.39 -3.65
C ASP A 90 7.11 8.34 -2.73
N GLY A 91 5.82 8.05 -2.52
CA GLY A 91 5.01 8.82 -1.57
C GLY A 91 5.55 8.81 -0.13
N PHE A 92 6.17 7.70 0.32
CA PHE A 92 6.82 7.65 1.62
C PHE A 92 8.01 8.61 1.71
N LEU A 93 8.82 8.71 0.67
CA LEU A 93 9.97 9.59 0.59
C LEU A 93 9.54 11.06 0.58
N ASP A 94 8.59 11.42 -0.27
CA ASP A 94 8.08 12.78 -0.41
C ASP A 94 7.49 13.31 0.89
N VAL A 95 6.68 12.48 1.56
CA VAL A 95 6.08 12.86 2.86
C VAL A 95 7.15 12.94 3.95
N THR A 96 8.15 12.07 3.92
CA THR A 96 9.28 12.13 4.86
C THR A 96 10.03 13.46 4.73
N ASP A 97 10.34 13.88 3.51
CA ASP A 97 10.97 15.18 3.24
C ASP A 97 10.09 16.35 3.69
N ALA A 98 8.81 16.34 3.28
CA ALA A 98 7.87 17.39 3.63
C ALA A 98 7.72 17.55 5.15
N ARG A 99 7.65 16.45 5.91
CA ARG A 99 7.52 16.47 7.36
C ARG A 99 8.81 16.94 8.04
N SER A 100 9.96 16.49 7.55
CA SER A 100 11.28 16.85 8.09
C SER A 100 11.65 18.30 7.82
N SER A 101 10.96 18.99 6.91
CA SER A 101 11.16 20.40 6.62
C SER A 101 10.70 21.34 7.74
N PHE A 102 9.81 20.88 8.64
CA PHE A 102 9.17 21.69 9.69
C PHE A 102 8.51 22.98 9.19
N GLN A 103 8.11 23.02 7.91
CA GLN A 103 7.53 24.17 7.25
C GLN A 103 6.00 24.26 7.44
N SER A 104 5.40 25.36 6.97
CA SER A 104 3.94 25.53 6.93
C SER A 104 3.28 24.44 6.06
N ARG A 105 1.96 24.28 6.22
CA ARG A 105 1.16 23.34 5.43
C ARG A 105 1.32 23.56 3.93
N GLU A 106 1.25 24.81 3.49
CA GLU A 106 1.34 25.22 2.09
C GLU A 106 2.71 24.78 1.51
N ARG A 107 3.77 25.06 2.26
CA ARG A 107 5.13 24.70 1.83
C ARG A 107 5.35 23.19 1.82
N LYS A 108 4.82 22.45 2.79
CA LYS A 108 4.83 20.97 2.78
C LYS A 108 4.14 20.42 1.53
N LEU A 109 2.97 20.98 1.15
CA LEU A 109 2.25 20.58 -0.07
C LEU A 109 3.00 20.94 -1.37
N GLU A 110 3.85 21.97 -1.36
CA GLU A 110 4.76 22.28 -2.46
C GLU A 110 5.89 21.26 -2.55
N ILE A 111 6.50 20.88 -1.41
CA ILE A 111 7.54 19.84 -1.36
C ILE A 111 7.04 18.53 -1.96
N LEU A 112 5.80 18.12 -1.68
CA LEU A 112 5.19 16.92 -2.30
C LEU A 112 5.05 17.01 -3.84
N LYS A 113 5.33 18.15 -4.46
CA LYS A 113 5.30 18.32 -5.93
C LYS A 113 6.71 18.39 -6.53
N ASP A 114 7.74 18.47 -5.69
CA ASP A 114 9.12 18.52 -6.14
C ASP A 114 9.54 17.13 -6.64
N PRO A 115 10.01 16.99 -7.89
CA PRO A 115 10.45 15.69 -8.39
C PRO A 115 11.82 15.24 -7.82
N HIS A 116 12.46 16.05 -6.99
CA HIS A 116 13.77 15.76 -6.41
C HIS A 116 13.64 15.26 -4.98
N ALA A 117 14.22 14.11 -4.70
CA ALA A 117 14.32 13.60 -3.34
C ALA A 117 15.34 14.39 -2.53
N GLY A 118 14.93 14.89 -1.36
CA GLY A 118 15.81 15.56 -0.43
C GLY A 118 16.64 14.61 0.45
N ALA A 119 17.52 15.17 1.24
CA ALA A 119 18.40 14.40 2.13
C ALA A 119 17.62 13.59 3.17
N PHE A 120 16.50 14.11 3.67
CA PHE A 120 15.68 13.42 4.66
C PHE A 120 14.91 12.26 4.03
N ALA A 121 14.47 12.37 2.77
CA ALA A 121 13.88 11.26 2.02
C ALA A 121 14.90 10.11 1.90
N ILE A 122 16.14 10.40 1.51
CA ILE A 122 17.20 9.39 1.36
C ILE A 122 17.49 8.71 2.70
N ALA A 123 17.64 9.48 3.78
CA ALA A 123 17.86 8.94 5.12
C ALA A 123 16.67 8.10 5.59
N GLY A 124 15.45 8.58 5.38
CA GLY A 124 14.20 7.87 5.71
C GLY A 124 14.06 6.56 4.94
N CYS A 125 14.41 6.53 3.65
CA CYS A 125 14.47 5.32 2.84
C CYS A 125 15.43 4.28 3.46
N GLY A 126 16.65 4.72 3.77
CA GLY A 126 17.65 3.86 4.39
C GLY A 126 17.15 3.25 5.72
N ILE A 127 16.58 4.08 6.59
CA ILE A 127 16.03 3.64 7.88
C ILE A 127 14.88 2.66 7.63
N TYR A 128 13.94 2.96 6.74
CA TYR A 128 12.83 2.07 6.39
C TYR A 128 13.33 0.69 5.95
N LEU A 129 14.26 0.66 4.99
CA LEU A 129 14.79 -0.60 4.46
C LEU A 129 15.51 -1.42 5.52
N LEU A 130 16.31 -0.77 6.38
CA LEU A 130 16.98 -1.45 7.49
C LEU A 130 15.99 -2.04 8.48
N LEU A 131 14.99 -1.27 8.91
CA LEU A 131 13.97 -1.73 9.86
C LEU A 131 13.09 -2.84 9.27
N TYR A 132 12.69 -2.70 8.00
CA TYR A 132 11.87 -3.71 7.34
C TYR A 132 12.65 -5.01 7.16
N THR A 133 13.92 -4.94 6.72
CA THR A 133 14.81 -6.10 6.60
C THR A 133 15.05 -6.77 7.95
N ALA A 134 15.27 -5.99 9.00
CA ALA A 134 15.42 -6.52 10.36
C ALA A 134 14.14 -7.23 10.83
N ALA A 135 12.96 -6.64 10.65
CA ALA A 135 11.70 -7.28 10.99
C ALA A 135 11.47 -8.55 10.17
N PHE A 136 11.76 -8.51 8.86
CA PHE A 136 11.63 -9.66 7.96
C PHE A 136 12.56 -10.82 8.34
N SER A 137 13.78 -10.53 8.80
CA SER A 137 14.76 -11.55 9.22
C SER A 137 14.34 -12.32 10.47
N GLU A 138 13.44 -11.75 11.27
CA GLU A 138 12.95 -12.33 12.52
C GLU A 138 11.66 -13.13 12.34
N LEU A 139 11.12 -13.18 11.11
CA LEU A 139 9.91 -13.94 10.81
C LEU A 139 10.19 -15.44 10.74
N ARG A 140 9.32 -16.21 11.37
CA ARG A 140 9.29 -17.67 11.20
C ARG A 140 8.63 -18.04 9.89
N LEU A 141 8.99 -19.16 9.29
CA LEU A 141 8.46 -19.60 7.99
C LEU A 141 6.93 -19.72 8.01
N GLU A 142 6.35 -20.13 9.10
CA GLU A 142 4.89 -20.28 9.28
C GLU A 142 4.16 -18.93 9.30
N ALA A 143 4.86 -17.83 9.57
CA ALA A 143 4.28 -16.50 9.61
C ALA A 143 4.12 -15.82 8.23
N PHE A 144 4.84 -16.31 7.21
CA PHE A 144 4.84 -15.67 5.88
C PHE A 144 3.46 -15.57 5.22
N PRO A 145 2.53 -16.55 5.33
CA PRO A 145 1.19 -16.37 4.80
C PRO A 145 0.48 -15.13 5.37
N ALA A 146 0.68 -14.79 6.66
CA ALA A 146 0.08 -13.63 7.28
C ALA A 146 0.49 -12.30 6.64
N ILE A 147 1.69 -12.23 6.03
CA ILE A 147 2.13 -11.06 5.27
C ILE A 147 1.17 -10.76 4.12
N GLY A 148 0.62 -11.78 3.46
CA GLY A 148 -0.42 -11.59 2.44
C GLY A 148 -1.64 -10.86 2.99
N GLY A 149 -2.08 -11.21 4.19
CA GLY A 149 -3.16 -10.51 4.90
C GLY A 149 -2.81 -9.06 5.23
N ILE A 150 -1.56 -8.79 5.66
CA ILE A 150 -1.07 -7.43 5.91
C ILE A 150 -1.19 -6.57 4.64
N TYR A 151 -0.72 -7.06 3.49
CA TYR A 151 -0.79 -6.32 2.23
C TYR A 151 -2.23 -6.08 1.77
N VAL A 152 -3.15 -7.00 2.00
CA VAL A 152 -4.58 -6.81 1.70
C VAL A 152 -5.18 -5.75 2.61
N MET A 153 -4.96 -5.83 3.93
CA MET A 153 -5.49 -4.88 4.91
C MET A 153 -4.99 -3.46 4.67
N THR A 154 -3.70 -3.29 4.44
CA THR A 154 -3.09 -1.96 4.24
C THR A 154 -3.60 -1.28 2.99
N ARG A 155 -3.81 -2.02 1.89
CA ARG A 155 -4.39 -1.48 0.66
C ARG A 155 -5.87 -1.17 0.78
N ALA A 156 -6.63 -1.99 1.49
CA ALA A 156 -8.03 -1.70 1.79
C ALA A 156 -8.16 -0.40 2.59
N LEU A 157 -7.37 -0.22 3.65
CA LEU A 157 -7.36 0.99 4.48
C LEU A 157 -6.86 2.21 3.70
N SER A 158 -5.81 2.08 2.88
CA SER A 158 -5.32 3.16 2.03
C SER A 158 -6.39 3.61 1.03
N GLY A 159 -7.08 2.69 0.36
CA GLY A 159 -8.20 3.00 -0.53
C GLY A 159 -9.36 3.68 0.21
N LEU A 160 -9.71 3.21 1.41
CA LEU A 160 -10.71 3.86 2.27
C LEU A 160 -10.30 5.28 2.65
N SER A 161 -9.03 5.53 2.98
CA SER A 161 -8.54 6.87 3.30
C SER A 161 -8.73 7.84 2.13
N VAL A 162 -8.40 7.39 0.91
CA VAL A 162 -8.60 8.19 -0.30
C VAL A 162 -10.08 8.49 -0.55
N LEU A 163 -11.00 7.62 -0.18
CA LEU A 163 -12.44 7.84 -0.42
C LEU A 163 -13.17 8.54 0.74
N CYS A 164 -12.61 8.51 1.95
CA CYS A 164 -13.29 9.00 3.15
C CYS A 164 -12.70 10.30 3.71
N PHE A 165 -11.37 10.51 3.57
CA PHE A 165 -10.75 11.69 4.16
C PHE A 165 -10.91 12.91 3.24
N PRO A 166 -10.97 14.14 3.80
CA PRO A 166 -10.84 15.38 3.04
C PRO A 166 -9.58 15.34 2.18
N LYS A 167 -9.62 15.98 1.01
CA LYS A 167 -8.44 16.08 0.13
C LYS A 167 -7.64 17.32 0.47
N ALA A 168 -6.33 17.18 0.66
CA ALA A 168 -5.42 18.29 0.89
C ALA A 168 -5.26 19.18 -0.35
N ARG A 169 -5.47 18.61 -1.54
CA ARG A 169 -5.41 19.31 -2.84
C ARG A 169 -6.61 18.94 -3.69
N LYS A 170 -7.04 19.86 -4.57
CA LYS A 170 -8.12 19.62 -5.55
C LYS A 170 -7.64 18.88 -6.80
N ASP A 171 -6.33 18.88 -7.03
CA ASP A 171 -5.60 18.22 -8.11
C ASP A 171 -4.83 17.00 -7.60
N GLY A 172 -4.30 16.20 -8.52
CA GLY A 172 -3.49 15.02 -8.24
C GLY A 172 -4.29 13.71 -8.25
N LEU A 173 -3.55 12.61 -8.22
CA LEU A 173 -4.08 11.25 -8.44
C LEU A 173 -5.21 10.88 -7.48
N ALA A 174 -5.03 11.11 -6.18
CA ALA A 174 -6.07 10.79 -5.18
C ALA A 174 -7.38 11.55 -5.44
N ALA A 175 -7.29 12.82 -5.84
CA ALA A 175 -8.47 13.60 -6.18
C ALA A 175 -9.12 13.10 -7.48
N THR A 176 -8.32 12.74 -8.49
CA THR A 176 -8.79 12.19 -9.77
C THR A 176 -9.51 10.87 -9.56
N PHE A 177 -8.94 9.93 -8.82
CA PHE A 177 -9.59 8.65 -8.49
C PHE A 177 -10.85 8.82 -7.65
N ALA A 178 -10.84 9.73 -6.66
CA ALA A 178 -12.03 10.01 -5.86
C ALA A 178 -13.16 10.61 -6.70
N LYS A 179 -12.85 11.49 -7.66
CA LYS A 179 -13.82 12.02 -8.63
C LYS A 179 -14.32 10.94 -9.58
N GLY A 180 -13.41 10.14 -10.16
CA GLY A 180 -13.75 9.03 -11.07
C GLY A 180 -14.65 7.98 -10.42
N THR A 181 -14.50 7.74 -9.11
CA THR A 181 -15.39 6.84 -8.35
C THR A 181 -16.82 7.38 -8.26
N GLY A 182 -17.00 8.72 -8.14
CA GLY A 182 -18.30 9.39 -8.22
C GLY A 182 -19.42 8.70 -7.44
N ASN A 183 -20.54 8.45 -8.11
CA ASN A 183 -21.72 7.77 -7.53
C ASN A 183 -21.43 6.29 -7.15
N GLY A 184 -20.32 5.72 -7.56
CA GLY A 184 -19.88 4.37 -7.15
C GLY A 184 -19.23 4.32 -5.76
N ALA A 185 -18.91 5.46 -5.15
CA ALA A 185 -18.17 5.53 -3.89
C ALA A 185 -18.75 4.67 -2.74
N PRO A 186 -20.07 4.60 -2.50
CA PRO A 186 -20.62 3.73 -1.45
C PRO A 186 -20.33 2.25 -1.71
N ALA A 187 -20.49 1.77 -2.95
CA ALA A 187 -20.22 0.38 -3.32
C ALA A 187 -18.72 0.06 -3.21
N VAL A 188 -17.84 0.96 -3.67
CA VAL A 188 -16.39 0.79 -3.57
C VAL A 188 -15.94 0.75 -2.11
N LYS A 189 -16.47 1.63 -1.24
CA LYS A 189 -16.20 1.60 0.21
C LYS A 189 -16.65 0.28 0.84
N ALA A 190 -17.81 -0.24 0.46
CA ALA A 190 -18.30 -1.53 0.94
C ALA A 190 -17.37 -2.68 0.50
N VAL A 191 -16.92 -2.70 -0.76
CA VAL A 191 -15.97 -3.70 -1.26
C VAL A 191 -14.63 -3.62 -0.51
N LEU A 192 -14.11 -2.41 -0.26
CA LEU A 192 -12.88 -2.23 0.52
C LEU A 192 -13.05 -2.68 1.97
N ALA A 193 -14.21 -2.44 2.59
CA ALA A 193 -14.50 -2.96 3.93
C ALA A 193 -14.56 -4.49 3.95
N VAL A 194 -15.15 -5.11 2.93
CA VAL A 194 -15.14 -6.58 2.76
C VAL A 194 -13.71 -7.10 2.62
N TRP A 195 -12.86 -6.46 1.78
CA TRP A 195 -11.45 -6.82 1.66
C TRP A 195 -10.70 -6.71 2.98
N LEU A 196 -10.97 -5.68 3.78
CA LEU A 196 -10.37 -5.53 5.11
C LEU A 196 -10.75 -6.70 6.02
N LEU A 197 -12.04 -7.06 6.06
CA LEU A 197 -12.52 -8.22 6.82
C LEU A 197 -11.91 -9.54 6.32
N VAL A 198 -11.80 -9.71 5.01
CA VAL A 198 -11.14 -10.88 4.38
C VAL A 198 -9.67 -10.95 4.81
N GLY A 199 -8.95 -9.83 4.80
CA GLY A 199 -7.56 -9.78 5.27
C GLY A 199 -7.41 -10.16 6.75
N ILE A 200 -8.28 -9.62 7.62
CA ILE A 200 -8.31 -9.96 9.05
C ILE A 200 -8.64 -11.46 9.26
N ALA A 201 -9.67 -11.95 8.58
CA ALA A 201 -10.06 -13.36 8.66
C ALA A 201 -8.96 -14.29 8.14
N PHE A 202 -8.28 -13.91 7.08
CA PHE A 202 -7.16 -14.68 6.55
C PHE A 202 -6.01 -14.76 7.56
N VAL A 203 -5.60 -13.63 8.17
CA VAL A 203 -4.59 -13.64 9.23
C VAL A 203 -5.01 -14.50 10.41
N PHE A 204 -6.28 -14.43 10.82
CA PHE A 204 -6.83 -15.28 11.87
C PHE A 204 -6.68 -16.78 11.54
N LEU A 205 -7.01 -17.16 10.31
CA LEU A 205 -6.95 -18.56 9.86
C LEU A 205 -5.51 -19.11 9.80
N VAL A 206 -4.54 -18.27 9.38
CA VAL A 206 -3.15 -18.73 9.18
C VAL A 206 -2.25 -18.56 10.39
N SER A 207 -2.59 -17.66 11.33
CA SER A 207 -1.71 -17.29 12.46
C SER A 207 -2.41 -17.26 13.82
N GLY A 208 -3.71 -17.55 13.86
CA GLY A 208 -4.49 -17.62 15.11
C GLY A 208 -4.94 -16.25 15.64
N THR A 209 -5.69 -16.32 16.75
CA THR A 209 -6.42 -15.16 17.29
C THR A 209 -5.50 -14.04 17.78
N VAL A 210 -4.45 -14.38 18.53
CA VAL A 210 -3.56 -13.37 19.12
C VAL A 210 -2.90 -12.53 18.04
N THR A 211 -2.30 -13.17 17.02
CA THR A 211 -1.67 -12.48 15.91
C THR A 211 -2.67 -11.62 15.14
N ALA A 212 -3.87 -12.15 14.86
CA ALA A 212 -4.91 -11.39 14.16
C ALA A 212 -5.34 -10.15 14.94
N VAL A 213 -5.52 -10.24 16.24
CA VAL A 213 -5.84 -9.09 17.10
C VAL A 213 -4.71 -8.08 17.10
N VAL A 214 -3.46 -8.52 17.32
CA VAL A 214 -2.29 -7.62 17.34
C VAL A 214 -2.14 -6.88 16.01
N LEU A 215 -2.22 -7.57 14.88
CA LEU A 215 -2.10 -6.94 13.56
C LEU A 215 -3.27 -6.00 13.27
N THR A 216 -4.49 -6.35 13.66
CA THR A 216 -5.66 -5.48 13.49
C THR A 216 -5.53 -4.21 14.33
N VAL A 217 -5.10 -4.33 15.59
CA VAL A 217 -4.85 -3.18 16.47
C VAL A 217 -3.71 -2.31 15.93
N ALA A 218 -2.62 -2.91 15.46
CA ALA A 218 -1.51 -2.18 14.85
C ALA A 218 -1.97 -1.41 13.60
N ALA A 219 -2.73 -2.06 12.70
CA ALA A 219 -3.29 -1.41 11.52
C ALA A 219 -4.20 -0.23 11.89
N ALA A 220 -5.10 -0.42 12.86
CA ALA A 220 -6.00 0.62 13.35
C ALA A 220 -5.23 1.79 13.99
N ALA A 221 -4.22 1.51 14.81
CA ALA A 221 -3.40 2.53 15.46
C ALA A 221 -2.66 3.39 14.43
N VAL A 222 -2.00 2.76 13.43
CA VAL A 222 -1.31 3.48 12.36
C VAL A 222 -2.31 4.26 11.50
N PHE A 223 -3.50 3.72 11.22
CA PHE A 223 -4.53 4.41 10.44
C PHE A 223 -5.07 5.66 11.16
N LEU A 224 -5.32 5.58 12.46
CA LEU A 224 -5.76 6.72 13.28
C LEU A 224 -4.66 7.78 13.39
N TRP A 225 -3.42 7.36 13.62
CA TRP A 225 -2.27 8.26 13.61
C TRP A 225 -2.10 8.96 12.26
N TYR A 226 -2.21 8.19 11.15
CA TYR A 226 -2.18 8.74 9.80
C TYR A 226 -3.28 9.78 9.56
N HIS A 227 -4.52 9.47 9.97
CA HIS A 227 -5.62 10.42 9.87
C HIS A 227 -5.28 11.72 10.59
N HIS A 228 -4.84 11.63 11.85
CA HIS A 228 -4.46 12.80 12.66
C HIS A 228 -3.35 13.61 11.97
N MET A 229 -2.27 12.97 11.56
CA MET A 229 -1.14 13.58 10.87
C MET A 229 -1.57 14.27 9.57
N ALA A 230 -2.34 13.57 8.72
CA ALA A 230 -2.80 14.10 7.44
C ALA A 230 -3.69 15.36 7.64
N MET A 231 -4.59 15.34 8.62
CA MET A 231 -5.45 16.50 8.91
C MET A 231 -4.66 17.67 9.48
N HIS A 232 -3.78 17.42 10.43
CA HIS A 232 -3.03 18.48 11.12
C HIS A 232 -1.93 19.10 10.26
N GLU A 233 -1.12 18.26 9.61
CA GLU A 233 0.07 18.73 8.92
C GLU A 233 -0.20 19.14 7.46
N PHE A 234 -1.21 18.54 6.80
CA PHE A 234 -1.48 18.74 5.37
C PHE A 234 -2.90 19.23 5.07
N GLY A 235 -3.82 19.17 6.04
CA GLY A 235 -5.23 19.57 5.87
C GLY A 235 -6.09 18.57 5.11
N GLY A 236 -5.60 17.35 4.92
CA GLY A 236 -6.28 16.29 4.21
C GLY A 236 -5.33 15.25 3.65
N THR A 237 -5.83 14.32 2.83
CA THR A 237 -5.02 13.27 2.19
C THR A 237 -4.63 13.65 0.76
N THR A 238 -3.48 13.11 0.31
CA THR A 238 -3.02 13.06 -1.09
C THR A 238 -2.68 11.61 -1.46
N GLY A 239 -2.28 11.34 -2.70
CA GLY A 239 -1.73 10.04 -3.10
C GLY A 239 -0.48 9.68 -2.35
N ASP A 240 0.42 10.64 -2.18
CA ASP A 240 1.71 10.49 -1.48
C ASP A 240 1.50 10.14 -0.01
N LEU A 241 0.55 10.84 0.66
CA LEU A 241 0.15 10.56 2.04
C LEU A 241 -0.48 9.16 2.19
N ALA A 242 -1.26 8.70 1.22
CA ALA A 242 -1.82 7.36 1.22
C ALA A 242 -0.73 6.30 1.00
N GLY A 243 0.29 6.58 0.18
CA GLY A 243 1.49 5.75 0.02
C GLY A 243 2.34 5.72 1.29
N TYR A 244 2.55 6.87 1.93
CA TYR A 244 3.24 6.99 3.21
C TYR A 244 2.58 6.14 4.32
N PHE A 245 1.24 6.23 4.43
CA PHE A 245 0.48 5.38 5.34
C PHE A 245 0.73 3.90 5.05
N LEU A 246 0.67 3.51 3.78
CA LEU A 246 0.80 2.12 3.37
C LEU A 246 2.17 1.55 3.76
N GLN A 247 3.26 2.24 3.45
CA GLN A 247 4.61 1.81 3.82
C GLN A 247 4.79 1.77 5.34
N THR A 248 4.32 2.79 6.06
CA THR A 248 4.42 2.83 7.53
C THR A 248 3.62 1.69 8.17
N ALA A 249 2.40 1.43 7.69
CA ALA A 249 1.55 0.36 8.20
C ALA A 249 2.15 -1.03 7.93
N GLU A 250 2.69 -1.25 6.74
CA GLU A 250 3.37 -2.51 6.39
C GLU A 250 4.57 -2.75 7.30
N LEU A 251 5.43 -1.75 7.51
CA LEU A 251 6.58 -1.88 8.40
C LEU A 251 6.15 -2.22 9.84
N VAL A 252 5.20 -1.47 10.40
CA VAL A 252 4.73 -1.68 11.77
C VAL A 252 4.07 -3.06 11.93
N MET A 253 3.25 -3.48 10.96
CA MET A 253 2.56 -4.77 11.02
C MET A 253 3.52 -5.94 10.83
N VAL A 254 4.53 -5.84 9.95
CA VAL A 254 5.56 -6.89 9.79
C VAL A 254 6.42 -6.99 11.05
N ALA A 255 6.78 -5.87 11.67
CA ALA A 255 7.49 -5.88 12.96
C ALA A 255 6.64 -6.49 14.07
N ALA A 256 5.34 -6.17 14.15
CA ALA A 256 4.41 -6.76 15.10
C ALA A 256 4.27 -8.28 14.87
N LEU A 257 4.20 -8.73 13.62
CA LEU A 257 4.15 -10.15 13.26
C LEU A 257 5.41 -10.89 13.73
N ALA A 258 6.60 -10.29 13.55
CA ALA A 258 7.86 -10.87 14.05
C ALA A 258 7.88 -11.02 15.58
N VAL A 259 7.31 -10.05 16.31
CA VAL A 259 7.17 -10.15 17.77
C VAL A 259 6.19 -11.26 18.16
N CYS A 260 5.03 -11.37 17.47
CA CYS A 260 4.04 -12.42 17.75
C CYS A 260 4.64 -13.83 17.55
N GLY A 261 5.54 -14.01 16.60
CA GLY A 261 6.21 -15.29 16.35
C GLY A 261 7.14 -15.75 17.51
N ARG A 262 7.40 -14.88 18.48
CA ARG A 262 8.23 -15.19 19.67
C ARG A 262 7.41 -15.50 20.93
N LEU A 263 6.10 -15.20 20.90
CA LEU A 263 5.15 -15.49 21.98
C LEU A 263 4.57 -16.90 21.85
#